data_de2cc525332245c45a67e7d204f1a69f
#
_entry.id   de2cc525332245c45a67e7d204f1a69f
#
_cell.length_a   1.000
_cell.length_b   1.000
_cell.length_c   1.000
_cell.angle_alpha   90.00
_cell.angle_beta   90.00
_cell.angle_gamma   90.00
#
_symmetry.space_group_name_H-M   'P 1'
#
loop_
_entity.id
_entity.type
_entity.pdbx_description
1 polymer ?
#
loop_
_entity_poly.entity_id
_entity_poly.type
_entity_poly.pdbx_seq_one_letter_code
_entity_poly.pdbx_strand_id
1 'polypeptide(L)'
;WCSKSSTSRRPEIKADISIDDINLGLTFKERNGIRNLQPYEGDILIEGRWGNTIRFGSTVNNSNPPNPWSNNGINGEPIIIIKNGQTETGDDPWVTQVENINTDKSSIYLTSNQKIPIEGAAINYKSYDTPPESPNEYVGEQVLINSGRLFFNSKKDSILLSAQKSINLNTNDSVNIDSKNKFVVDTREVYLGSKDATEPIILGNKFLADFQKLLTNMISLTSALGTVGTPIPYTPNTAVAQTATKVGLQAQTMLTSITFYKSKTSKTL
;
A
#
# COMPACT_ATOMS: atom_id res chain seq x y z
N TRP A 1 -19.81 -32.37 -9.54
CA TRP A 1 -19.38 -33.06 -10.75
C TRP A 1 -19.82 -32.25 -11.97
N CYS A 2 -19.11 -31.17 -12.25
CA CYS A 2 -19.16 -30.61 -13.58
C CYS A 2 -17.99 -31.24 -14.32
N SER A 3 -18.20 -32.44 -14.88
CA SER A 3 -17.30 -32.97 -15.87
C SER A 3 -17.15 -31.87 -16.92
N LYS A 4 -15.93 -31.66 -17.43
CA LYS A 4 -15.74 -31.04 -18.74
C LYS A 4 -16.49 -31.87 -19.76
N SER A 5 -17.83 -31.82 -19.75
CA SER A 5 -18.56 -32.40 -20.86
C SER A 5 -18.28 -31.48 -22.03
N SER A 6 -17.27 -31.81 -22.74
CA SER A 6 -16.98 -31.37 -24.09
C SER A 6 -18.08 -31.84 -25.07
N THR A 7 -19.31 -31.86 -24.62
CA THR A 7 -20.46 -32.05 -25.49
C THR A 7 -20.98 -30.72 -26.02
N SER A 8 -20.08 -29.78 -26.38
CA SER A 8 -20.40 -29.01 -27.56
C SER A 8 -20.28 -29.99 -28.73
N ARG A 9 -21.39 -30.67 -29.06
CA ARG A 9 -21.47 -31.33 -30.35
C ARG A 9 -21.02 -30.30 -31.36
N ARG A 10 -19.86 -30.56 -31.97
CA ARG A 10 -19.41 -29.80 -33.13
C ARG A 10 -20.61 -29.86 -34.10
N PRO A 11 -21.23 -28.74 -34.49
CA PRO A 11 -22.24 -28.80 -35.53
C PRO A 11 -21.58 -29.51 -36.72
N GLU A 12 -22.24 -30.54 -37.30
CA GLU A 12 -21.75 -31.16 -38.50
C GLU A 12 -21.55 -30.07 -39.55
N ILE A 13 -20.32 -29.76 -39.83
CA ILE A 13 -19.98 -28.78 -40.85
C ILE A 13 -20.22 -29.47 -42.15
N LYS A 14 -21.26 -29.05 -42.89
CA LYS A 14 -21.49 -29.48 -44.27
C LYS A 14 -20.21 -29.14 -45.07
N ALA A 15 -19.79 -30.05 -45.92
CA ALA A 15 -18.50 -30.05 -46.60
C ALA A 15 -18.16 -28.80 -47.46
N ASP A 16 -19.09 -27.86 -47.58
CA ASP A 16 -18.98 -26.69 -48.44
C ASP A 16 -18.75 -25.37 -47.69
N ILE A 17 -18.56 -25.41 -46.36
CA ILE A 17 -18.30 -24.18 -45.59
C ILE A 17 -16.82 -24.11 -45.32
N SER A 18 -16.17 -23.07 -45.85
CA SER A 18 -14.78 -22.75 -45.51
C SER A 18 -14.64 -22.56 -44.02
N ILE A 19 -13.55 -23.03 -43.42
CA ILE A 19 -13.22 -22.82 -42.00
C ILE A 19 -13.21 -21.34 -41.66
N ASP A 20 -12.93 -20.48 -42.63
CA ASP A 20 -12.89 -19.01 -42.47
C ASP A 20 -14.28 -18.38 -42.42
N ASP A 21 -15.33 -19.08 -42.87
CA ASP A 21 -16.73 -18.62 -42.82
C ASP A 21 -17.44 -19.04 -41.52
N ILE A 22 -16.77 -19.78 -40.66
CA ILE A 22 -17.34 -20.22 -39.37
C ILE A 22 -17.36 -19.02 -38.43
N ASN A 23 -18.57 -18.61 -38.07
CA ASN A 23 -18.73 -17.58 -37.05
C ASN A 23 -18.12 -18.07 -35.72
N LEU A 24 -16.95 -17.54 -35.34
CA LEU A 24 -16.18 -17.89 -34.14
C LEU A 24 -16.95 -17.72 -32.83
N GLY A 25 -18.10 -17.03 -32.85
CA GLY A 25 -19.05 -16.95 -31.72
C GLY A 25 -19.70 -18.29 -31.38
N LEU A 26 -19.65 -19.28 -32.29
CA LEU A 26 -20.23 -20.63 -32.09
C LEU A 26 -19.17 -21.69 -31.75
N THR A 27 -17.88 -21.39 -31.90
CA THR A 27 -16.77 -22.31 -31.62
C THR A 27 -15.82 -21.76 -30.58
N PHE A 28 -15.59 -22.51 -29.53
CA PHE A 28 -14.59 -22.17 -28.52
C PHE A 28 -13.28 -22.84 -28.85
N LYS A 29 -12.21 -22.04 -28.97
CA LYS A 29 -10.86 -22.57 -29.10
C LYS A 29 -10.38 -22.99 -27.71
N GLU A 30 -10.10 -24.29 -27.54
CA GLU A 30 -9.48 -24.78 -26.30
C GLU A 30 -8.06 -24.23 -26.14
N ARG A 31 -7.71 -23.87 -24.90
CA ARG A 31 -6.33 -23.59 -24.54
C ARG A 31 -5.71 -24.86 -23.98
N ASN A 32 -4.76 -25.43 -24.69
CA ASN A 32 -4.13 -26.69 -24.31
C ASN A 32 -3.27 -26.57 -23.03
N GLY A 33 -2.91 -25.34 -22.60
CA GLY A 33 -2.12 -25.10 -21.41
C GLY A 33 -2.93 -24.99 -20.09
N ILE A 34 -4.27 -25.12 -20.14
CA ILE A 34 -5.10 -25.09 -18.93
C ILE A 34 -5.23 -26.51 -18.40
N ARG A 35 -4.79 -26.73 -17.17
CA ARG A 35 -4.79 -28.02 -16.50
C ARG A 35 -5.86 -28.10 -15.42
N ASN A 36 -6.35 -29.30 -15.16
CA ASN A 36 -7.24 -29.54 -14.02
C ASN A 36 -6.48 -29.36 -12.70
N LEU A 37 -7.20 -28.91 -11.69
CA LEU A 37 -6.64 -28.90 -10.35
C LEU A 37 -6.55 -30.30 -9.76
N GLN A 38 -5.52 -30.52 -8.97
CA GLN A 38 -5.38 -31.72 -8.17
C GLN A 38 -6.48 -31.75 -7.08
N PRO A 39 -7.41 -32.72 -7.10
CA PRO A 39 -8.36 -32.91 -6.02
C PRO A 39 -7.67 -33.59 -4.82
N TYR A 40 -8.06 -33.21 -3.63
CA TYR A 40 -7.69 -33.89 -2.40
C TYR A 40 -8.95 -34.47 -1.75
N GLU A 41 -8.77 -35.38 -0.81
CA GLU A 41 -9.87 -36.03 -0.13
C GLU A 41 -10.78 -34.99 0.58
N GLY A 42 -12.08 -35.05 0.27
CA GLY A 42 -13.08 -34.14 0.81
C GLY A 42 -13.23 -32.79 0.09
N ASP A 43 -12.43 -32.53 -0.95
CA ASP A 43 -12.52 -31.28 -1.70
C ASP A 43 -13.77 -31.21 -2.58
N ILE A 44 -14.31 -30.00 -2.70
CA ILE A 44 -15.24 -29.63 -3.76
C ILE A 44 -14.54 -28.63 -4.68
N LEU A 45 -14.37 -29.00 -5.95
CA LEU A 45 -13.75 -28.19 -6.98
C LEU A 45 -14.78 -27.75 -8.01
N ILE A 46 -14.83 -26.45 -8.27
CA ILE A 46 -15.58 -25.86 -9.38
C ILE A 46 -14.56 -25.26 -10.33
N GLU A 47 -14.46 -25.83 -11.53
CA GLU A 47 -13.45 -25.43 -12.51
C GLU A 47 -14.11 -24.91 -13.79
N GLY A 48 -13.69 -23.73 -14.19
CA GLY A 48 -14.04 -23.14 -15.47
C GLY A 48 -13.02 -23.49 -16.54
N ARG A 49 -13.45 -23.49 -17.80
CA ARG A 49 -12.64 -23.85 -18.97
C ARG A 49 -11.34 -23.04 -19.12
N TRP A 50 -11.31 -21.84 -18.57
CA TRP A 50 -10.21 -20.89 -18.76
C TRP A 50 -9.29 -20.77 -17.55
N GLY A 51 -9.34 -21.74 -16.64
CA GLY A 51 -8.50 -21.80 -15.45
C GLY A 51 -8.98 -20.93 -14.29
N ASN A 52 -10.23 -20.50 -14.32
CA ASN A 52 -10.89 -19.90 -13.17
C ASN A 52 -11.51 -20.99 -12.31
N THR A 53 -11.27 -20.94 -11.00
CA THR A 53 -11.63 -22.04 -10.10
C THR A 53 -12.07 -21.56 -8.73
N ILE A 54 -12.90 -22.38 -8.07
CA ILE A 54 -13.20 -22.26 -6.65
C ILE A 54 -12.95 -23.62 -6.03
N ARG A 55 -12.14 -23.66 -4.97
CA ARG A 55 -11.92 -24.83 -4.11
C ARG A 55 -12.54 -24.61 -2.75
N PHE A 56 -13.34 -25.53 -2.30
CA PHE A 56 -13.65 -25.75 -0.90
C PHE A 56 -12.85 -26.97 -0.47
N GLY A 57 -11.81 -26.77 0.30
CA GLY A 57 -10.86 -27.82 0.63
C GLY A 57 -10.46 -27.82 2.10
N SER A 58 -9.51 -28.65 2.40
CA SER A 58 -8.93 -28.73 3.74
C SER A 58 -7.44 -29.06 3.68
N THR A 59 -6.76 -28.92 4.81
CA THR A 59 -5.43 -29.48 4.97
C THR A 59 -5.50 -31.00 4.93
N VAL A 60 -4.75 -31.62 4.02
CA VAL A 60 -4.64 -33.08 3.90
C VAL A 60 -3.15 -33.44 4.09
N ASN A 61 -2.83 -33.94 5.27
CA ASN A 61 -1.47 -34.38 5.57
C ASN A 61 -1.14 -35.66 4.80
N ASN A 62 0.11 -35.79 4.38
CA ASN A 62 0.61 -36.93 3.60
C ASN A 62 -0.07 -37.14 2.24
N SER A 63 -0.69 -36.13 1.66
CA SER A 63 -1.18 -36.18 0.29
C SER A 63 -0.04 -36.31 -0.72
N ASN A 64 -0.29 -36.96 -1.85
CA ASN A 64 0.66 -37.10 -2.95
C ASN A 64 -0.03 -36.73 -4.29
N PRO A 65 0.35 -35.63 -4.95
CA PRO A 65 1.33 -34.62 -4.49
C PRO A 65 0.85 -33.87 -3.23
N PRO A 66 1.78 -33.34 -2.42
CA PRO A 66 1.41 -32.55 -1.26
C PRO A 66 0.79 -31.22 -1.68
N ASN A 67 -0.21 -30.75 -0.93
CA ASN A 67 -0.69 -29.39 -1.15
C ASN A 67 0.21 -28.37 -0.39
N PRO A 68 0.45 -27.18 -0.96
CA PRO A 68 1.43 -26.23 -0.39
C PRO A 68 1.01 -25.63 0.96
N TRP A 69 -0.26 -25.72 1.31
CA TRP A 69 -0.81 -25.23 2.57
C TRP A 69 -0.93 -26.31 3.67
N SER A 70 -0.50 -27.55 3.40
CA SER A 70 -0.63 -28.65 4.35
C SER A 70 0.52 -28.76 5.37
N ASN A 71 1.70 -28.25 5.04
CA ASN A 71 2.95 -28.57 5.70
C ASN A 71 3.00 -28.28 7.21
N ASN A 72 2.13 -27.41 7.70
CA ASN A 72 2.11 -27.00 9.11
C ASN A 72 0.68 -26.88 9.65
N GLY A 73 -0.32 -27.34 8.90
CA GLY A 73 -1.71 -27.31 9.29
C GLY A 73 -2.15 -28.56 10.05
N ILE A 74 -3.23 -28.46 10.77
CA ILE A 74 -3.93 -29.58 11.35
C ILE A 74 -4.75 -30.24 10.24
N ASN A 75 -4.72 -31.58 10.18
CA ASN A 75 -5.46 -32.33 9.18
C ASN A 75 -6.96 -32.03 9.29
N GLY A 76 -7.61 -31.75 8.16
CA GLY A 76 -9.04 -31.41 8.08
C GLY A 76 -9.37 -29.94 8.31
N GLU A 77 -8.39 -29.05 8.57
CA GLU A 77 -8.61 -27.62 8.69
C GLU A 77 -9.07 -26.99 7.37
N PRO A 78 -10.18 -26.22 7.37
CA PRO A 78 -10.81 -25.75 6.15
C PRO A 78 -10.00 -24.65 5.46
N ILE A 79 -10.06 -24.63 4.12
CA ILE A 79 -9.54 -23.57 3.28
C ILE A 79 -10.50 -23.31 2.13
N ILE A 80 -10.66 -22.05 1.73
CA ILE A 80 -11.37 -21.69 0.50
C ILE A 80 -10.38 -20.92 -0.38
N ILE A 81 -10.28 -21.36 -1.65
CA ILE A 81 -9.44 -20.70 -2.65
C ILE A 81 -10.30 -20.33 -3.84
N ILE A 82 -10.31 -19.04 -4.16
CA ILE A 82 -10.92 -18.49 -5.37
C ILE A 82 -9.79 -17.97 -6.24
N LYS A 83 -9.67 -18.48 -7.46
CA LYS A 83 -8.65 -17.97 -8.38
C LYS A 83 -9.17 -17.73 -9.78
N ASN A 84 -8.52 -16.84 -10.46
CA ASN A 84 -8.78 -16.52 -11.85
C ASN A 84 -7.51 -16.62 -12.66
N GLY A 85 -7.50 -17.55 -13.62
CA GLY A 85 -6.39 -17.81 -14.52
C GLY A 85 -5.26 -18.61 -13.88
N GLN A 86 -4.70 -19.47 -14.69
CA GLN A 86 -3.55 -20.30 -14.39
C GLN A 86 -2.33 -19.76 -15.15
N THR A 87 -1.15 -20.05 -14.63
CA THR A 87 0.08 -19.96 -15.43
C THR A 87 0.10 -21.15 -16.39
N GLU A 88 0.19 -20.89 -17.67
CA GLU A 88 0.34 -21.95 -18.67
C GLU A 88 1.73 -22.58 -18.49
N THR A 89 1.77 -23.81 -18.03
CA THR A 89 3.01 -24.54 -17.81
C THR A 89 3.00 -25.85 -18.58
N GLY A 90 3.95 -26.01 -19.49
CA GLY A 90 4.30 -27.24 -20.17
C GLY A 90 3.24 -27.82 -21.11
N ASP A 91 3.63 -28.84 -21.84
CA ASP A 91 2.90 -29.38 -22.97
C ASP A 91 1.96 -30.55 -22.61
N ASP A 92 1.97 -31.03 -21.36
CA ASP A 92 1.11 -32.16 -20.96
C ASP A 92 -0.18 -31.69 -20.29
N PRO A 93 -1.32 -31.69 -20.99
CA PRO A 93 -2.60 -31.23 -20.45
C PRO A 93 -3.22 -32.20 -19.42
N TRP A 94 -2.65 -33.40 -19.26
CA TRP A 94 -3.17 -34.43 -18.37
C TRP A 94 -2.58 -34.40 -16.96
N VAL A 95 -1.47 -33.69 -16.79
CA VAL A 95 -0.86 -33.50 -15.45
C VAL A 95 -1.68 -32.47 -14.67
N THR A 96 -2.25 -32.87 -13.56
CA THR A 96 -2.92 -31.96 -12.63
C THR A 96 -1.97 -30.96 -12.02
N GLN A 97 -2.48 -29.81 -11.60
CA GLN A 97 -1.70 -28.78 -10.89
C GLN A 97 -2.38 -28.39 -9.58
N VAL A 98 -1.60 -27.78 -8.71
CA VAL A 98 -2.07 -27.20 -7.45
C VAL A 98 -2.05 -25.68 -7.59
N GLU A 99 -2.95 -24.99 -6.90
CA GLU A 99 -2.96 -23.53 -6.84
C GLU A 99 -1.65 -23.01 -6.28
N ASN A 100 -1.16 -21.94 -6.89
CA ASN A 100 0.04 -21.24 -6.44
C ASN A 100 -0.23 -19.74 -6.42
N ILE A 101 -0.34 -19.18 -5.21
CA ILE A 101 -0.69 -17.77 -5.00
C ILE A 101 0.28 -16.79 -5.70
N ASN A 102 1.54 -17.18 -5.89
CA ASN A 102 2.57 -16.33 -6.49
C ASN A 102 2.52 -16.32 -8.03
N THR A 103 2.00 -17.38 -8.63
CA THR A 103 2.00 -17.55 -10.10
C THR A 103 0.61 -17.48 -10.72
N ASP A 104 -0.45 -17.71 -9.96
CA ASP A 104 -1.83 -17.52 -10.39
C ASP A 104 -2.09 -16.02 -10.66
N LYS A 105 -2.91 -15.70 -11.68
CA LYS A 105 -3.09 -14.31 -12.12
C LYS A 105 -3.78 -13.44 -11.08
N SER A 106 -4.79 -13.99 -10.40
CA SER A 106 -5.50 -13.33 -9.28
C SER A 106 -6.09 -14.37 -8.38
N SER A 107 -5.99 -14.18 -7.07
CA SER A 107 -6.51 -15.14 -6.12
C SER A 107 -6.95 -14.52 -4.80
N ILE A 108 -7.90 -15.19 -4.15
CA ILE A 108 -8.33 -14.91 -2.78
C ILE A 108 -8.27 -16.23 -2.02
N TYR A 109 -7.53 -16.23 -0.92
CA TYR A 109 -7.43 -17.36 -0.01
C TYR A 109 -8.06 -16.98 1.32
N LEU A 110 -8.97 -17.81 1.82
CA LEU A 110 -9.50 -17.76 3.17
C LEU A 110 -8.98 -19.00 3.90
N THR A 111 -8.15 -18.78 4.90
CA THR A 111 -7.46 -19.86 5.62
C THR A 111 -7.91 -19.91 7.08
N SER A 112 -7.74 -21.03 7.74
CA SER A 112 -7.92 -21.18 9.19
C SER A 112 -6.57 -21.16 9.93
N ASN A 113 -5.66 -22.05 9.57
CA ASN A 113 -4.31 -22.09 10.19
C ASN A 113 -3.22 -22.49 9.20
N GLN A 114 -3.56 -22.51 7.92
CA GLN A 114 -2.61 -22.86 6.87
C GLN A 114 -1.58 -21.75 6.68
N LYS A 115 -0.35 -22.16 6.46
CA LYS A 115 0.78 -21.29 6.15
C LYS A 115 0.91 -21.14 4.64
N ILE A 116 0.54 -20.00 4.12
CA ILE A 116 0.51 -19.76 2.68
C ILE A 116 1.83 -19.11 2.23
N PRO A 117 2.58 -19.71 1.30
CA PRO A 117 3.89 -19.24 0.86
C PRO A 117 3.79 -18.05 -0.10
N ILE A 118 3.07 -17.01 0.29
CA ILE A 118 2.99 -15.77 -0.49
C ILE A 118 4.28 -14.97 -0.34
N GLU A 119 4.77 -14.46 -1.46
CA GLU A 119 5.90 -13.55 -1.52
C GLU A 119 5.40 -12.11 -1.49
N GLY A 120 5.83 -11.34 -0.49
CA GLY A 120 5.46 -9.92 -0.37
C GLY A 120 6.12 -9.09 -1.47
N ALA A 121 5.35 -8.25 -2.16
CA ALA A 121 5.87 -7.34 -3.18
C ALA A 121 6.85 -6.30 -2.61
N ALA A 122 6.70 -5.95 -1.34
CA ALA A 122 7.60 -5.08 -0.60
C ALA A 122 7.82 -5.64 0.80
N ILE A 123 9.09 -5.71 1.22
CA ILE A 123 9.52 -6.24 2.53
C ILE A 123 10.35 -5.22 3.32
N ASN A 124 10.12 -3.94 3.07
CA ASN A 124 10.88 -2.86 3.69
C ASN A 124 10.17 -2.37 4.96
N TYR A 125 10.48 -2.96 6.09
CA TYR A 125 9.79 -2.71 7.37
C TYR A 125 10.51 -1.70 8.29
N LYS A 126 11.22 -0.72 7.74
CA LYS A 126 12.06 0.23 8.52
C LYS A 126 11.26 1.10 9.50
N SER A 127 10.00 1.41 9.17
CA SER A 127 9.13 2.23 10.03
C SER A 127 8.41 1.44 11.13
N TYR A 128 8.56 0.12 11.16
CA TYR A 128 7.84 -0.73 12.11
C TYR A 128 8.72 -1.03 13.32
N ASP A 129 8.15 -0.94 14.51
CA ASP A 129 8.83 -1.36 15.74
C ASP A 129 9.03 -2.87 15.74
N THR A 130 8.00 -3.59 15.31
CA THR A 130 8.05 -5.03 15.11
C THR A 130 7.47 -5.35 13.74
N PRO A 131 8.24 -5.90 12.80
CA PRO A 131 7.69 -6.35 11.53
C PRO A 131 6.53 -7.33 11.74
N PRO A 132 5.50 -7.26 10.88
CA PRO A 132 4.42 -8.24 10.95
C PRO A 132 4.95 -9.63 10.61
N GLU A 133 4.39 -10.64 11.25
CA GLU A 133 4.66 -12.03 10.91
C GLU A 133 4.21 -12.30 9.46
N SER A 134 5.02 -12.99 8.69
CA SER A 134 4.71 -13.27 7.30
C SER A 134 3.56 -14.29 7.17
N PRO A 135 2.77 -14.28 6.08
CA PRO A 135 1.65 -15.20 5.92
C PRO A 135 2.03 -16.70 5.90
N ASN A 136 3.28 -17.02 5.58
CA ASN A 136 3.79 -18.39 5.64
C ASN A 136 4.29 -18.83 7.02
N GLU A 137 4.30 -17.94 8.00
CA GLU A 137 4.68 -18.21 9.38
C GLU A 137 3.51 -18.03 10.34
N TYR A 138 2.60 -17.11 10.00
CA TYR A 138 1.45 -16.80 10.84
C TYR A 138 0.54 -18.02 11.02
N VAL A 139 0.24 -18.32 12.28
CA VAL A 139 -0.70 -19.39 12.65
C VAL A 139 -2.01 -18.75 13.09
N GLY A 140 -3.01 -18.84 12.25
CA GLY A 140 -4.34 -18.26 12.49
C GLY A 140 -5.09 -17.96 11.20
N GLU A 141 -6.28 -17.45 11.35
CA GLU A 141 -7.16 -17.15 10.24
C GLU A 141 -6.63 -15.96 9.43
N GLN A 142 -6.53 -16.13 8.12
CA GLN A 142 -6.07 -15.09 7.20
C GLN A 142 -7.00 -14.97 6.01
N VAL A 143 -7.13 -13.76 5.50
CA VAL A 143 -7.67 -13.47 4.17
C VAL A 143 -6.57 -12.86 3.33
N LEU A 144 -6.11 -13.59 2.32
CA LEU A 144 -5.05 -13.15 1.42
C LEU A 144 -5.66 -12.82 0.06
N ILE A 145 -5.40 -11.62 -0.45
CA ILE A 145 -5.83 -11.19 -1.77
C ILE A 145 -4.58 -10.84 -2.56
N ASN A 146 -4.32 -11.59 -3.63
CA ASN A 146 -3.14 -11.40 -4.47
C ASN A 146 -3.53 -11.19 -5.94
N SER A 147 -3.01 -10.14 -6.54
CA SER A 147 -3.27 -9.80 -7.95
C SER A 147 -2.23 -8.81 -8.44
N GLY A 148 -2.10 -8.67 -9.76
CA GLY A 148 -1.27 -7.63 -10.37
C GLY A 148 -1.70 -6.20 -10.03
N ARG A 149 -2.96 -5.97 -9.67
CA ARG A 149 -3.49 -4.69 -9.18
C ARG A 149 -4.70 -4.90 -8.29
N LEU A 150 -4.74 -4.18 -7.17
CA LEU A 150 -5.92 -4.11 -6.29
C LEU A 150 -6.52 -2.70 -6.37
N PHE A 151 -7.84 -2.63 -6.50
CA PHE A 151 -8.57 -1.38 -6.54
C PHE A 151 -9.78 -1.46 -5.59
N PHE A 152 -9.74 -0.69 -4.52
CA PHE A 152 -10.82 -0.57 -3.55
C PHE A 152 -11.57 0.73 -3.80
N ASN A 153 -12.84 0.66 -4.16
CA ASN A 153 -13.66 1.82 -4.47
C ASN A 153 -15.01 1.75 -3.79
N SER A 154 -15.36 2.78 -3.05
CA SER A 154 -16.71 2.98 -2.51
C SER A 154 -17.43 4.08 -3.29
N LYS A 155 -18.59 3.78 -3.86
CA LYS A 155 -19.34 4.75 -4.70
C LYS A 155 -20.13 5.77 -3.89
N LYS A 156 -20.51 5.48 -2.66
CA LYS A 156 -21.46 6.29 -1.90
C LYS A 156 -21.00 6.64 -0.50
N ASP A 157 -20.11 5.85 0.07
CA ASP A 157 -19.70 5.98 1.45
C ASP A 157 -18.19 5.76 1.60
N SER A 158 -17.73 5.43 2.76
CA SER A 158 -16.33 5.34 3.17
C SER A 158 -15.74 3.97 2.90
N ILE A 159 -14.42 3.89 2.85
CA ILE A 159 -13.64 2.67 3.06
C ILE A 159 -13.08 2.75 4.49
N LEU A 160 -13.48 1.81 5.34
CA LEU A 160 -13.07 1.74 6.73
C LEU A 160 -12.03 0.63 6.92
N LEU A 161 -10.86 1.00 7.42
CA LEU A 161 -9.81 0.06 7.81
C LEU A 161 -9.65 0.16 9.32
N SER A 162 -9.88 -0.95 10.03
CA SER A 162 -9.77 -1.03 11.48
C SER A 162 -8.96 -2.26 11.87
N ALA A 163 -8.00 -2.08 12.75
CA ALA A 163 -7.16 -3.15 13.26
C ALA A 163 -6.89 -2.94 14.76
N GLN A 164 -6.80 -4.03 15.50
CA GLN A 164 -6.50 -3.97 16.94
C GLN A 164 -5.07 -3.52 17.23
N LYS A 165 -4.09 -3.93 16.39
CA LYS A 165 -2.68 -3.63 16.61
C LYS A 165 -2.21 -2.48 15.73
N SER A 166 -2.24 -2.66 14.42
CA SER A 166 -1.67 -1.69 13.47
C SER A 166 -2.25 -1.85 12.08
N ILE A 167 -2.24 -0.77 11.29
CA ILE A 167 -2.45 -0.79 9.85
C ILE A 167 -1.12 -0.44 9.22
N ASN A 168 -0.56 -1.40 8.48
CA ASN A 168 0.77 -1.29 7.90
C ASN A 168 0.67 -1.11 6.38
N LEU A 169 1.27 -0.06 5.86
CA LEU A 169 1.39 0.21 4.43
C LEU A 169 2.87 0.07 4.04
N ASN A 170 3.17 -0.82 3.13
CA ASN A 170 4.54 -1.06 2.68
C ASN A 170 4.60 -1.04 1.16
N THR A 171 5.54 -0.30 0.61
CA THR A 171 5.76 -0.14 -0.84
C THR A 171 7.23 0.06 -1.13
N ASN A 172 7.67 -0.32 -2.33
CA ASN A 172 9.03 -0.08 -2.80
C ASN A 172 9.23 1.33 -3.38
N ASP A 173 8.13 2.08 -3.58
CA ASP A 173 8.19 3.42 -4.17
C ASP A 173 7.53 4.44 -3.25
N SER A 174 6.30 4.84 -3.48
CA SER A 174 5.66 5.95 -2.79
C SER A 174 4.29 5.61 -2.24
N VAL A 175 3.91 6.26 -1.14
CA VAL A 175 2.54 6.31 -0.64
C VAL A 175 2.01 7.72 -0.87
N ASN A 176 1.00 7.84 -1.75
CA ASN A 176 0.38 9.11 -2.10
C ASN A 176 -1.01 9.19 -1.47
N ILE A 177 -1.28 10.30 -0.77
CA ILE A 177 -2.56 10.54 -0.12
C ILE A 177 -3.08 11.89 -0.59
N ASP A 178 -4.15 11.88 -1.39
CA ASP A 178 -4.82 13.08 -1.88
C ASP A 178 -6.18 13.23 -1.19
N SER A 179 -6.44 14.41 -0.66
CA SER A 179 -7.71 14.77 -0.05
C SER A 179 -8.13 16.17 -0.47
N LYS A 180 -9.35 16.31 -0.96
CA LYS A 180 -9.89 17.62 -1.36
C LYS A 180 -9.99 18.61 -0.20
N ASN A 181 -10.29 18.12 0.99
CA ASN A 181 -10.57 19.00 2.12
C ASN A 181 -9.43 18.99 3.15
N LYS A 182 -9.19 17.86 3.80
CA LYS A 182 -8.18 17.78 4.87
C LYS A 182 -7.73 16.35 5.08
N PHE A 183 -6.49 16.21 5.49
CA PHE A 183 -5.91 15.00 6.08
C PHE A 183 -5.77 15.23 7.59
N VAL A 184 -6.35 14.36 8.40
CA VAL A 184 -6.35 14.46 9.86
C VAL A 184 -5.59 13.28 10.44
N VAL A 185 -4.60 13.55 11.27
CA VAL A 185 -3.88 12.56 12.07
C VAL A 185 -4.09 12.93 13.54
N ASP A 186 -4.77 12.07 14.27
CA ASP A 186 -4.98 12.19 15.71
C ASP A 186 -4.15 11.12 16.42
N THR A 187 -3.04 11.53 17.02
CA THR A 187 -2.08 10.65 17.66
C THR A 187 -1.26 11.43 18.70
N ARG A 188 -0.63 10.72 19.63
CA ARG A 188 0.29 11.35 20.59
C ARG A 188 1.57 11.84 19.93
N GLU A 189 2.08 11.10 18.94
CA GLU A 189 3.36 11.37 18.33
C GLU A 189 3.30 11.13 16.83
N VAL A 190 3.99 11.98 16.06
CA VAL A 190 4.16 11.84 14.61
C VAL A 190 5.64 11.90 14.30
N TYR A 191 6.17 10.84 13.76
CA TYR A 191 7.55 10.75 13.30
C TYR A 191 7.61 10.98 11.80
N LEU A 192 8.36 11.98 11.37
CA LEU A 192 8.57 12.30 9.95
C LEU A 192 10.02 12.03 9.57
N GLY A 193 10.21 11.25 8.52
CA GLY A 193 11.52 10.87 7.99
C GLY A 193 12.09 9.57 8.58
N SER A 194 11.93 9.33 9.87
CA SER A 194 12.37 8.10 10.53
C SER A 194 11.56 7.84 11.78
N LYS A 195 11.38 6.58 12.16
CA LYS A 195 10.79 6.20 13.46
C LYS A 195 11.65 6.64 14.66
N ASP A 196 12.92 6.89 14.41
CA ASP A 196 13.89 7.32 15.42
C ASP A 196 14.13 8.83 15.38
N ALA A 197 13.24 9.61 14.72
CA ALA A 197 13.35 11.06 14.65
C ALA A 197 13.20 11.68 16.04
N THR A 198 14.19 12.45 16.45
CA THR A 198 14.25 13.10 17.77
C THR A 198 13.99 14.60 17.70
N GLU A 199 14.05 15.19 16.50
CA GLU A 199 13.87 16.62 16.31
C GLU A 199 12.38 17.00 16.33
N PRO A 200 11.96 17.88 17.25
CA PRO A 200 10.57 18.29 17.34
C PRO A 200 10.15 19.14 16.13
N ILE A 201 8.93 18.95 15.66
CA ILE A 201 8.34 19.81 14.63
C ILE A 201 8.02 21.16 15.24
N ILE A 202 8.52 22.24 14.64
CA ILE A 202 8.27 23.60 15.10
C ILE A 202 6.76 23.93 14.93
N LEU A 203 6.13 24.37 16.01
CA LEU A 203 4.76 24.92 15.98
C LEU A 203 4.79 26.28 15.27
N GLY A 204 4.45 26.30 13.99
CA GLY A 204 4.67 27.45 13.11
C GLY A 204 4.08 28.76 13.64
N ASN A 205 2.86 28.78 14.16
CA ASN A 205 2.22 30.00 14.67
C ASN A 205 2.90 30.52 15.94
N LYS A 206 3.24 29.63 16.88
CA LYS A 206 3.90 30.03 18.13
C LYS A 206 5.31 30.51 17.86
N PHE A 207 6.10 29.77 17.10
CA PHE A 207 7.43 30.18 16.67
C PHE A 207 7.40 31.54 15.97
N LEU A 208 6.44 31.71 15.05
CA LEU A 208 6.28 32.95 14.32
C LEU A 208 6.00 34.14 15.23
N ALA A 209 5.10 33.99 16.22
CA ALA A 209 4.77 35.03 17.18
C ALA A 209 6.00 35.43 18.05
N ASP A 210 6.72 34.41 18.55
CA ASP A 210 7.89 34.63 19.37
C ASP A 210 9.03 35.27 18.55
N PHE A 211 9.20 34.85 17.30
CA PHE A 211 10.18 35.41 16.37
C PHE A 211 9.84 36.85 15.96
N GLN A 212 8.56 37.17 15.73
CA GLN A 212 8.08 38.54 15.51
C GLN A 212 8.42 39.44 16.69
N LYS A 213 8.22 38.96 17.92
CA LYS A 213 8.50 39.66 19.14
C LYS A 213 10.00 39.95 19.29
N LEU A 214 10.84 38.94 18.97
CA LEU A 214 12.28 39.10 18.95
C LEU A 214 12.74 40.19 17.95
N LEU A 215 12.23 40.12 16.71
CA LEU A 215 12.54 41.09 15.66
C LEU A 215 12.12 42.53 16.07
N THR A 216 10.95 42.69 16.66
CA THR A 216 10.43 43.96 17.16
C THR A 216 11.34 44.53 18.25
N ASN A 217 11.81 43.69 19.19
CA ASN A 217 12.73 44.09 20.22
C ASN A 217 14.10 44.48 19.63
N MET A 218 14.58 43.78 18.61
CA MET A 218 15.81 44.13 17.89
C MET A 218 15.70 45.49 17.20
N ILE A 219 14.58 45.77 16.53
CA ILE A 219 14.30 47.07 15.91
C ILE A 219 14.33 48.17 16.96
N SER A 220 13.65 47.96 18.09
CA SER A 220 13.63 48.91 19.20
C SER A 220 15.03 49.16 19.79
N LEU A 221 15.82 48.11 19.98
CA LEU A 221 17.20 48.20 20.45
C LEU A 221 18.09 48.97 19.47
N THR A 222 17.99 48.66 18.18
CA THR A 222 18.80 49.36 17.14
C THR A 222 18.41 50.82 17.00
N SER A 223 17.13 51.13 17.15
CA SER A 223 16.64 52.53 17.19
C SER A 223 17.21 53.29 18.43
N ALA A 224 17.17 52.65 19.59
CA ALA A 224 17.75 53.22 20.81
C ALA A 224 19.26 53.45 20.68
N LEU A 225 19.99 52.48 20.13
CA LEU A 225 21.44 52.64 19.87
C LEU A 225 21.77 53.73 18.84
N GLY A 226 20.90 53.90 17.84
CA GLY A 226 21.02 54.97 16.83
C GLY A 226 20.75 56.37 17.38
N THR A 227 19.99 56.47 18.47
CA THR A 227 19.61 57.73 19.12
C THR A 227 20.44 58.06 20.37
N VAL A 228 21.41 57.23 20.77
CA VAL A 228 22.35 57.55 21.82
C VAL A 228 23.18 58.75 21.35
N GLY A 229 22.53 59.88 21.42
CA GLY A 229 23.08 61.18 21.20
C GLY A 229 23.92 61.56 22.41
N THR A 230 25.07 61.90 22.16
CA THR A 230 26.09 62.36 23.06
C THR A 230 25.74 63.72 23.64
N PRO A 231 25.94 63.92 24.94
CA PRO A 231 26.23 65.25 25.42
C PRO A 231 27.52 65.68 24.74
N ILE A 232 27.56 66.91 24.13
CA ILE A 232 28.73 67.51 23.57
C ILE A 232 29.82 67.38 24.61
N PRO A 233 31.00 66.82 24.37
CA PRO A 233 31.74 66.80 23.09
C PRO A 233 31.99 65.38 22.51
N TYR A 234 31.15 64.42 22.69
CA TYR A 234 31.41 63.07 22.17
C TYR A 234 30.85 62.92 20.77
N THR A 235 31.68 62.61 19.79
CA THR A 235 31.25 62.20 18.46
C THR A 235 30.67 60.81 18.53
N PRO A 236 29.49 60.59 17.93
CA PRO A 236 28.92 59.25 17.86
C PRO A 236 29.90 58.29 17.19
N ASN A 237 30.04 57.08 17.74
CA ASN A 237 30.75 56.04 17.02
C ASN A 237 29.92 55.67 15.77
N THR A 238 30.30 56.31 14.64
CA THR A 238 29.58 56.19 13.37
C THR A 238 29.52 54.75 12.89
N ALA A 239 30.49 53.92 13.23
CA ALA A 239 30.49 52.50 12.88
C ALA A 239 29.40 51.73 13.64
N VAL A 240 29.18 52.01 14.93
CA VAL A 240 28.11 51.40 15.74
C VAL A 240 26.75 51.84 15.25
N ALA A 241 26.57 53.14 14.99
CA ALA A 241 25.30 53.67 14.47
C ALA A 241 24.95 53.10 13.10
N GLN A 242 25.91 53.00 12.18
CA GLN A 242 25.70 52.40 10.85
C GLN A 242 25.38 50.90 10.95
N THR A 243 26.04 50.15 11.83
CA THR A 243 25.78 48.73 12.02
C THR A 243 24.41 48.51 12.65
N ALA A 244 24.06 49.32 13.68
CA ALA A 244 22.72 49.27 14.28
C ALA A 244 21.62 49.56 13.26
N THR A 245 21.79 50.56 12.41
CA THR A 245 20.84 50.89 11.33
C THR A 245 20.69 49.72 10.35
N LYS A 246 21.78 49.07 9.94
CA LYS A 246 21.73 47.90 9.04
C LYS A 246 20.97 46.73 9.69
N VAL A 247 21.24 46.39 10.94
CA VAL A 247 20.55 45.33 11.67
C VAL A 247 19.08 45.66 11.85
N GLY A 248 18.73 46.90 12.17
CA GLY A 248 17.37 47.38 12.29
C GLY A 248 16.59 47.26 10.97
N LEU A 249 17.18 47.67 9.84
CA LEU A 249 16.59 47.52 8.50
C LEU A 249 16.42 46.07 8.12
N GLN A 250 17.39 45.22 8.44
CA GLN A 250 17.26 43.76 8.16
C GLN A 250 16.16 43.12 9.01
N ALA A 251 16.09 43.44 10.30
CA ALA A 251 15.02 42.97 11.18
C ALA A 251 13.61 43.42 10.69
N GLN A 252 13.49 44.67 10.23
CA GLN A 252 12.28 45.21 9.68
C GLN A 252 11.88 44.53 8.38
N THR A 253 12.82 44.25 7.47
CA THR A 253 12.60 43.48 6.26
C THR A 253 12.12 42.07 6.59
N MET A 254 12.77 41.41 7.56
CA MET A 254 12.31 40.07 8.01
C MET A 254 10.93 40.11 8.64
N LEU A 255 10.60 41.11 9.44
CA LEU A 255 9.30 41.29 10.05
C LEU A 255 8.19 41.42 9.01
N THR A 256 8.42 42.18 7.95
CA THR A 256 7.44 42.32 6.85
C THR A 256 7.29 41.04 5.99
N SER A 257 8.38 40.30 5.85
CA SER A 257 8.36 39.05 5.06
C SER A 257 7.98 37.81 5.87
N ILE A 258 7.90 37.92 7.20
CA ILE A 258 7.67 36.77 8.10
C ILE A 258 6.34 36.03 7.81
N THR A 259 5.34 36.72 7.29
CA THR A 259 4.06 36.13 6.89
C THR A 259 4.17 35.21 5.69
N PHE A 260 5.22 35.39 4.85
CA PHE A 260 5.50 34.53 3.71
C PHE A 260 6.11 33.17 4.11
N TYR A 261 6.68 33.08 5.31
CA TYR A 261 7.21 31.82 5.85
C TYR A 261 6.12 30.91 6.41
N LYS A 262 4.88 31.37 6.48
CA LYS A 262 3.73 30.49 6.81
C LYS A 262 3.42 29.58 5.62
N SER A 263 3.51 28.29 5.85
CA SER A 263 2.95 27.35 4.89
C SER A 263 1.45 27.62 4.71
N LYS A 264 1.00 27.84 3.48
CA LYS A 264 -0.42 27.98 3.15
C LYS A 264 -1.17 26.66 3.20
N THR A 265 -0.43 25.55 3.20
CA THR A 265 -0.95 24.20 3.03
C THR A 265 -0.78 23.30 4.25
N SER A 266 0.22 23.55 5.09
CA SER A 266 0.45 22.78 6.31
C SER A 266 -0.08 23.53 7.52
N LYS A 267 -1.05 22.94 8.19
CA LYS A 267 -1.54 23.38 9.51
C LYS A 267 -1.13 22.31 10.51
N THR A 268 -0.34 22.66 11.49
CA THR A 268 -0.13 21.89 12.71
C THR A 268 -0.96 22.52 13.81
N LEU A 269 -1.61 21.69 14.63
CA LEU A 269 -2.34 22.15 15.81
C LEU A 269 -1.39 22.73 16.85
#